data_2a0ca75e9055bbb12623ce3bb19823de
#
_entry.id   2a0ca75e9055bbb12623ce3bb19823de
#
_cell.length_a   1.000
_cell.length_b   1.000
_cell.length_c   1.000
_cell.angle_alpha   90.00
_cell.angle_beta   90.00
_cell.angle_gamma   90.00
#
_symmetry.space_group_name_H-M   'P 1'
#
loop_
_entity.id
_entity.type
_entity.pdbx_description
1 polymer ?
#
loop_
_entity_poly.entity_id
_entity_poly.type
_entity_poly.pdbx_seq_one_letter_code
_entity_poly.pdbx_strand_id
1 'polypeptide(L)'
;MTDDDHKQLKPRPQTIATADDGWFERLCAWADKFDISEAALPRDKAELLVLQKLVLFRKLFRKQFALLPAEIGQLGNLQELVLFWGDLTELPAEIGQLNNLQKLDLTGNQLNTLPATIGQLSNLQKLSLGDNQLVILPVAIGQLGNLQELDLWHNQLTVLPATIGLLGNLQVLNLRENKLTTLPAGIGQLGNLQKLSLGSNRLTTLPAEIGQLHNLQELILCEDQLTTLPVEIGQLGNLQKLYLLGHQLAALPNSIGQLSNLQSITIDSHLLLELIDMVPHLPKLKYLSLRNLTTLPTKIGQLSNLQKLDLSDNQLTALPDAIGQLSNLQKLDLSGNRLTTLPDTIGQLDNLQELDLSGNKLTTLPESMDQLRNLQIINLRDNMLGYILDILPNSIQRLYHKRNGALEIWLNDPVAER
;
A
#
# COMPACT_ATOMS: atom_id res chain seq x y z
N MET A 1 50.45 63.44 -48.97
CA MET A 1 49.12 63.88 -49.35
C MET A 1 48.43 62.64 -49.86
N THR A 2 47.69 62.05 -49.07
CA THR A 2 46.31 62.13 -48.62
C THR A 2 46.09 61.21 -47.49
N ASP A 3 45.49 61.74 -46.44
CA ASP A 3 44.98 61.04 -45.25
C ASP A 3 43.86 60.05 -45.63
N ASP A 4 43.92 58.84 -45.05
CA ASP A 4 42.83 57.90 -45.08
C ASP A 4 42.41 57.57 -43.63
N ASP A 5 41.33 58.19 -43.28
CA ASP A 5 40.66 58.07 -41.97
C ASP A 5 40.05 56.66 -41.77
N HIS A 6 40.74 55.80 -41.08
CA HIS A 6 40.15 54.58 -40.55
C HIS A 6 39.28 54.84 -39.31
N LYS A 7 38.01 55.15 -39.55
CA LYS A 7 36.97 55.09 -38.43
C LYS A 7 36.80 53.65 -37.97
N GLN A 8 37.42 53.33 -36.84
CA GLN A 8 37.09 52.13 -36.06
C GLN A 8 35.64 52.24 -35.56
N LEU A 9 34.77 51.39 -36.13
CA LEU A 9 33.43 51.12 -35.58
C LEU A 9 33.59 50.43 -34.24
N LYS A 10 33.24 51.13 -33.14
CA LYS A 10 33.05 50.51 -31.81
C LYS A 10 32.00 49.42 -31.93
N PRO A 11 32.25 48.21 -31.39
CA PRO A 11 31.21 47.20 -31.31
C PRO A 11 30.03 47.71 -30.49
N ARG A 12 28.81 47.58 -31.00
CA ARG A 12 27.59 47.79 -30.26
C ARG A 12 27.62 46.91 -29.02
N PRO A 13 27.23 47.38 -27.82
CA PRO A 13 27.05 46.52 -26.65
C PRO A 13 26.02 45.48 -27.04
N GLN A 14 26.41 44.21 -26.93
CA GLN A 14 25.45 43.10 -26.92
C GLN A 14 24.51 43.37 -25.75
N THR A 15 23.26 43.65 -26.06
CA THR A 15 22.16 43.60 -25.08
C THR A 15 22.18 42.19 -24.51
N ILE A 16 22.66 42.06 -23.26
CA ILE A 16 22.41 40.92 -22.43
C ILE A 16 20.88 40.83 -22.38
N ALA A 17 20.32 39.75 -22.92
CA ALA A 17 18.91 39.50 -22.80
C ALA A 17 18.55 39.60 -21.28
N THR A 18 17.85 40.64 -20.93
CA THR A 18 17.30 40.80 -19.58
C THR A 18 16.44 39.57 -19.33
N ALA A 19 16.73 38.84 -18.26
CA ALA A 19 15.88 37.73 -17.81
C ALA A 19 14.42 38.19 -17.92
N ASP A 20 13.56 37.35 -18.51
CA ASP A 20 12.14 37.66 -18.66
C ASP A 20 11.53 37.94 -17.28
N ASP A 21 11.41 39.19 -16.90
CA ASP A 21 10.82 39.62 -15.63
C ASP A 21 9.30 39.43 -15.59
N GLY A 22 8.64 39.11 -16.70
CA GLY A 22 7.19 38.95 -16.80
C GLY A 22 6.64 37.63 -16.22
N TRP A 23 7.49 36.73 -15.69
CA TRP A 23 7.03 35.46 -15.13
C TRP A 23 6.09 35.65 -13.92
N PHE A 24 6.38 36.67 -13.10
CA PHE A 24 5.59 36.97 -11.90
C PHE A 24 4.15 37.33 -12.25
N GLU A 25 3.98 38.25 -13.19
CA GLU A 25 2.66 38.70 -13.66
C GLU A 25 1.88 37.56 -14.30
N ARG A 26 2.55 36.68 -15.07
CA ARG A 26 1.89 35.52 -15.68
C ARG A 26 1.47 34.49 -14.63
N LEU A 27 2.28 34.22 -13.61
CA LEU A 27 1.94 33.31 -12.51
C LEU A 27 0.76 33.87 -11.71
N CYS A 28 0.78 35.17 -11.36
CA CYS A 28 -0.34 35.83 -10.68
C CYS A 28 -1.63 35.80 -11.52
N ALA A 29 -1.55 36.11 -12.81
CA ALA A 29 -2.69 36.07 -13.71
C ALA A 29 -3.30 34.66 -13.83
N TRP A 30 -2.45 33.61 -13.85
CA TRP A 30 -2.90 32.23 -13.80
C TRP A 30 -3.61 31.95 -12.49
N ALA A 31 -3.04 32.34 -11.37
CA ALA A 31 -3.64 32.11 -10.05
C ALA A 31 -4.99 32.83 -9.91
N ASP A 32 -5.12 34.07 -10.40
CA ASP A 32 -6.38 34.85 -10.38
C ASP A 32 -7.43 34.22 -11.30
N LYS A 33 -7.02 33.73 -12.48
CA LYS A 33 -7.91 33.02 -13.41
C LYS A 33 -8.61 31.83 -12.76
N PHE A 34 -7.91 31.13 -11.85
CA PHE A 34 -8.40 29.94 -11.18
C PHE A 34 -8.86 30.16 -9.74
N ASP A 35 -8.99 31.43 -9.32
CA ASP A 35 -9.45 31.84 -7.98
C ASP A 35 -8.55 31.26 -6.85
N ILE A 36 -7.23 31.12 -7.11
CA ILE A 36 -6.25 30.68 -6.10
C ILE A 36 -6.04 31.82 -5.11
N SER A 37 -6.29 31.56 -3.83
CA SER A 37 -6.16 32.60 -2.80
C SER A 37 -4.71 33.07 -2.61
N GLU A 38 -4.51 34.33 -2.23
CA GLU A 38 -3.18 34.85 -1.88
C GLU A 38 -2.53 34.12 -0.70
N ALA A 39 -3.34 33.56 0.19
CA ALA A 39 -2.83 32.74 1.30
C ALA A 39 -2.20 31.43 0.81
N ALA A 40 -2.62 30.89 -0.36
CA ALA A 40 -2.05 29.69 -0.95
C ALA A 40 -0.89 30.01 -1.90
N LEU A 41 -1.03 31.06 -2.73
CA LEU A 41 -0.01 31.56 -3.65
C LEU A 41 0.05 33.08 -3.54
N PRO A 42 1.04 33.65 -2.84
CA PRO A 42 1.20 35.10 -2.64
C PRO A 42 1.22 35.89 -3.94
N ARG A 43 0.77 37.16 -3.90
CA ARG A 43 0.84 38.11 -4.99
C ARG A 43 1.98 39.14 -4.78
N ASP A 44 2.98 38.75 -3.99
CA ASP A 44 4.23 39.47 -3.80
C ASP A 44 5.41 38.68 -4.31
N LYS A 45 6.25 39.28 -5.15
CA LYS A 45 7.37 38.58 -5.81
C LYS A 45 8.42 38.12 -4.81
N ALA A 46 8.69 38.88 -3.74
CA ALA A 46 9.66 38.46 -2.74
C ALA A 46 9.17 37.30 -1.89
N GLU A 47 7.86 37.28 -1.56
CA GLU A 47 7.24 36.16 -0.86
C GLU A 47 7.24 34.88 -1.72
N LEU A 48 6.94 34.99 -3.02
CA LEU A 48 6.99 33.86 -3.94
C LEU A 48 8.39 33.26 -4.08
N LEU A 49 9.43 34.10 -4.14
CA LEU A 49 10.82 33.66 -4.25
C LEU A 49 11.33 32.90 -3.02
N VAL A 50 10.73 33.08 -1.85
CA VAL A 50 11.08 32.36 -0.62
C VAL A 50 10.07 31.25 -0.26
N LEU A 51 9.06 31.04 -1.10
CA LEU A 51 8.01 30.05 -0.86
C LEU A 51 8.61 28.63 -0.83
N GLN A 52 8.45 27.92 0.28
CA GLN A 52 8.95 26.55 0.44
C GLN A 52 7.87 25.49 0.23
N LYS A 53 6.61 25.85 0.37
CA LYS A 53 5.49 24.91 0.29
C LYS A 53 4.33 25.52 -0.48
N LEU A 54 3.84 24.80 -1.48
CA LEU A 54 2.64 25.13 -2.22
C LEU A 54 1.67 23.93 -2.19
N VAL A 55 0.47 24.15 -1.64
CA VAL A 55 -0.56 23.13 -1.52
C VAL A 55 -1.84 23.64 -2.17
N LEU A 56 -2.23 22.99 -3.25
CA LEU A 56 -3.44 23.31 -4.01
C LEU A 56 -4.30 22.04 -4.14
N PHE A 57 -5.54 22.08 -3.67
CA PHE A 57 -6.48 20.97 -3.78
C PHE A 57 -7.89 21.44 -4.16
N ARG A 58 -8.63 20.61 -4.85
CA ARG A 58 -9.92 20.92 -5.50
C ARG A 58 -10.92 21.70 -4.65
N LYS A 59 -10.97 21.45 -3.33
CA LYS A 59 -11.91 22.15 -2.44
C LYS A 59 -11.62 23.65 -2.25
N LEU A 60 -10.37 24.08 -2.60
CA LEU A 60 -9.95 25.48 -2.50
C LEU A 60 -10.29 26.30 -3.77
N PHE A 61 -10.68 25.63 -4.88
CA PHE A 61 -10.87 26.32 -6.16
C PHE A 61 -12.30 26.16 -6.66
N ARG A 62 -12.86 27.25 -7.16
CA ARG A 62 -14.15 27.26 -7.84
C ARG A 62 -14.04 26.79 -9.29
N LYS A 63 -12.84 26.87 -9.89
CA LYS A 63 -12.56 26.54 -11.29
C LYS A 63 -11.48 25.45 -11.36
N GLN A 64 -11.66 24.53 -12.26
CA GLN A 64 -10.71 23.46 -12.56
C GLN A 64 -9.59 24.00 -13.43
N PHE A 65 -8.34 23.61 -13.16
CA PHE A 65 -7.21 23.88 -14.05
C PHE A 65 -6.57 22.58 -14.54
N ALA A 66 -6.56 22.45 -15.86
CA ALA A 66 -5.95 21.27 -16.52
C ALA A 66 -4.44 21.39 -16.67
N LEU A 67 -3.88 22.59 -16.59
CA LEU A 67 -2.48 22.90 -16.86
C LEU A 67 -1.89 23.73 -15.73
N LEU A 68 -0.70 23.33 -15.33
CA LEU A 68 0.17 24.13 -14.47
C LEU A 68 0.96 25.10 -15.35
N PRO A 69 1.13 26.38 -15.00
CA PRO A 69 1.88 27.32 -15.82
C PRO A 69 3.39 27.02 -15.77
N ALA A 70 4.12 27.30 -16.86
CA ALA A 70 5.57 27.10 -16.94
C ALA A 70 6.32 27.91 -15.84
N GLU A 71 5.75 29.05 -15.45
CA GLU A 71 6.28 29.93 -14.43
C GLU A 71 6.43 29.29 -13.05
N ILE A 72 5.77 28.14 -12.81
CA ILE A 72 5.96 27.37 -11.57
C ILE A 72 7.43 27.02 -11.35
N GLY A 73 8.20 26.80 -12.42
CA GLY A 73 9.64 26.53 -12.38
C GLY A 73 10.48 27.64 -11.77
N GLN A 74 9.96 28.87 -11.69
CA GLN A 74 10.65 30.01 -11.08
C GLN A 74 10.62 29.98 -9.54
N LEU A 75 9.78 29.12 -8.92
CA LEU A 75 9.70 28.96 -7.48
C LEU A 75 10.84 28.07 -6.95
N GLY A 76 12.08 28.45 -7.22
CA GLY A 76 13.27 27.62 -7.00
C GLY A 76 13.53 27.21 -5.53
N ASN A 77 12.93 27.91 -4.53
CA ASN A 77 13.04 27.54 -3.13
C ASN A 77 11.95 26.56 -2.66
N LEU A 78 11.05 26.12 -3.57
CA LEU A 78 9.97 25.20 -3.22
C LEU A 78 10.53 23.83 -2.84
N GLN A 79 10.16 23.35 -1.65
CA GLN A 79 10.53 22.04 -1.11
C GLN A 79 9.36 21.04 -1.17
N GLU A 80 8.14 21.53 -1.08
CA GLU A 80 6.93 20.71 -1.16
C GLU A 80 5.92 21.33 -2.13
N LEU A 81 5.55 20.57 -3.16
CA LEU A 81 4.48 20.90 -4.10
C LEU A 81 3.41 19.80 -4.04
N VAL A 82 2.20 20.19 -3.64
CA VAL A 82 1.06 19.28 -3.48
C VAL A 82 -0.11 19.80 -4.30
N LEU A 83 -0.47 19.06 -5.35
CA LEU A 83 -1.53 19.38 -6.32
C LEU A 83 -2.45 18.17 -6.46
N PHE A 84 -3.20 17.82 -5.43
CA PHE A 84 -3.98 16.59 -5.43
C PHE A 84 -5.48 16.82 -5.69
N TRP A 85 -6.11 15.80 -6.30
CA TRP A 85 -7.53 15.83 -6.70
C TRP A 85 -7.86 17.04 -7.58
N GLY A 86 -6.97 17.34 -8.53
CA GLY A 86 -7.15 18.34 -9.58
C GLY A 86 -7.63 17.70 -10.88
N ASP A 87 -7.53 18.44 -11.96
CA ASP A 87 -7.82 17.94 -13.30
C ASP A 87 -6.60 18.09 -14.22
N LEU A 88 -5.37 18.06 -13.63
CA LEU A 88 -4.14 18.20 -14.39
C LEU A 88 -3.98 17.07 -15.39
N THR A 89 -3.85 17.42 -16.66
CA THR A 89 -3.65 16.49 -17.77
C THR A 89 -2.18 16.35 -18.15
N GLU A 90 -1.37 17.37 -17.88
CA GLU A 90 0.07 17.38 -18.13
C GLU A 90 0.80 18.30 -17.16
N LEU A 91 2.13 18.11 -17.06
CA LEU A 91 3.05 18.98 -16.32
C LEU A 91 3.91 19.75 -17.31
N PRO A 92 4.22 21.04 -17.06
CA PRO A 92 5.18 21.79 -17.86
C PRO A 92 6.59 21.22 -17.68
N ALA A 93 7.43 21.35 -18.71
CA ALA A 93 8.81 20.91 -18.64
C ALA A 93 9.61 21.64 -17.54
N GLU A 94 9.22 22.85 -17.23
CA GLU A 94 9.81 23.72 -16.21
C GLU A 94 9.65 23.17 -14.78
N ILE A 95 8.82 22.16 -14.58
CA ILE A 95 8.75 21.46 -13.29
C ILE A 95 10.13 20.95 -12.85
N GLY A 96 10.99 20.55 -13.82
CA GLY A 96 12.34 20.10 -13.57
C GLY A 96 13.29 21.18 -13.03
N GLN A 97 12.90 22.46 -13.06
CA GLN A 97 13.69 23.57 -12.53
C GLN A 97 13.57 23.71 -11.01
N LEU A 98 12.64 23.00 -10.38
CA LEU A 98 12.42 23.04 -8.93
C LEU A 98 13.50 22.25 -8.16
N ASN A 99 14.74 22.70 -8.25
CA ASN A 99 15.91 21.95 -7.77
C ASN A 99 15.91 21.65 -6.27
N ASN A 100 15.16 22.43 -5.45
CA ASN A 100 15.06 22.20 -4.01
C ASN A 100 13.85 21.32 -3.62
N LEU A 101 13.07 20.84 -4.60
CA LEU A 101 11.86 20.07 -4.33
C LEU A 101 12.21 18.71 -3.72
N GLN A 102 11.64 18.42 -2.57
CA GLN A 102 11.79 17.17 -1.81
C GLN A 102 10.54 16.30 -1.91
N LYS A 103 9.37 16.92 -2.00
CA LYS A 103 8.09 16.23 -2.12
C LYS A 103 7.26 16.80 -3.26
N LEU A 104 6.83 15.91 -4.15
CA LEU A 104 5.88 16.21 -5.22
C LEU A 104 4.68 15.25 -5.11
N ASP A 105 3.50 15.80 -4.84
CA ASP A 105 2.27 15.04 -4.72
C ASP A 105 1.26 15.52 -5.78
N LEU A 106 0.97 14.64 -6.73
CA LEU A 106 0.09 14.85 -7.86
C LEU A 106 -1.06 13.81 -7.89
N THR A 107 -1.35 13.22 -6.74
CA THR A 107 -2.38 12.18 -6.59
C THR A 107 -3.75 12.69 -7.02
N GLY A 108 -4.52 11.84 -7.72
CA GLY A 108 -5.91 12.15 -8.10
C GLY A 108 -6.02 13.20 -9.21
N ASN A 109 -5.19 13.10 -10.22
CA ASN A 109 -5.23 13.94 -11.41
C ASN A 109 -5.53 13.12 -12.69
N GLN A 110 -5.34 13.71 -13.86
CA GLN A 110 -5.58 13.07 -15.15
C GLN A 110 -4.30 12.99 -16.01
N LEU A 111 -3.14 12.90 -15.34
CA LEU A 111 -1.85 12.86 -16.01
C LEU A 111 -1.73 11.56 -16.82
N ASN A 112 -1.46 11.67 -18.12
CA ASN A 112 -1.22 10.52 -18.99
C ASN A 112 0.29 10.28 -19.25
N THR A 113 1.12 11.29 -19.07
CA THR A 113 2.58 11.25 -19.21
C THR A 113 3.25 12.16 -18.18
N LEU A 114 4.56 12.00 -18.03
CA LEU A 114 5.42 12.92 -17.29
C LEU A 114 6.48 13.48 -18.24
N PRO A 115 6.86 14.77 -18.13
CA PRO A 115 7.95 15.33 -18.90
C PRO A 115 9.28 14.67 -18.51
N ALA A 116 10.20 14.50 -19.47
CA ALA A 116 11.52 13.94 -19.20
C ALA A 116 12.32 14.75 -18.16
N THR A 117 12.04 16.05 -18.06
CA THR A 117 12.63 16.94 -17.06
C THR A 117 12.30 16.60 -15.62
N ILE A 118 11.31 15.69 -15.37
CA ILE A 118 11.05 15.18 -14.03
C ILE A 118 12.32 14.59 -13.39
N GLY A 119 13.21 13.98 -14.20
CA GLY A 119 14.48 13.42 -13.73
C GLY A 119 15.48 14.45 -13.21
N GLN A 120 15.27 15.74 -13.48
CA GLN A 120 16.13 16.83 -12.99
C GLN A 120 15.89 17.18 -11.52
N LEU A 121 14.80 16.69 -10.91
CA LEU A 121 14.46 16.92 -9.51
C LEU A 121 15.39 16.13 -8.57
N SER A 122 16.66 16.47 -8.57
CA SER A 122 17.73 15.71 -7.90
C SER A 122 17.57 15.59 -6.38
N ASN A 123 16.84 16.51 -5.74
CA ASN A 123 16.58 16.47 -4.29
C ASN A 123 15.25 15.79 -3.92
N LEU A 124 14.50 15.28 -4.92
CA LEU A 124 13.19 14.69 -4.67
C LEU A 124 13.33 13.38 -3.86
N GLN A 125 12.61 13.32 -2.74
CA GLN A 125 12.58 12.18 -1.83
C GLN A 125 11.26 11.41 -1.94
N LYS A 126 10.16 12.12 -2.22
CA LYS A 126 8.82 11.53 -2.33
C LYS A 126 8.11 12.02 -3.58
N LEU A 127 7.66 11.05 -4.40
CA LEU A 127 6.86 11.28 -5.60
C LEU A 127 5.58 10.47 -5.51
N SER A 128 4.43 11.17 -5.38
CA SER A 128 3.10 10.57 -5.35
C SER A 128 2.35 10.90 -6.65
N LEU A 129 2.04 9.88 -7.42
CA LEU A 129 1.38 9.94 -8.73
C LEU A 129 0.16 9.00 -8.77
N GLY A 130 -0.29 8.52 -7.61
CA GLY A 130 -1.43 7.62 -7.51
C GLY A 130 -2.71 8.22 -8.08
N ASP A 131 -3.62 7.37 -8.56
CA ASP A 131 -4.90 7.78 -9.14
C ASP A 131 -4.74 8.79 -10.28
N ASN A 132 -4.03 8.37 -11.33
CA ASN A 132 -3.79 9.10 -12.57
C ASN A 132 -4.03 8.19 -13.80
N GLN A 133 -3.63 8.61 -14.98
CA GLN A 133 -3.82 7.87 -16.24
C GLN A 133 -2.50 7.52 -16.93
N LEU A 134 -1.40 7.44 -16.17
CA LEU A 134 -0.06 7.19 -16.70
C LEU A 134 0.02 5.83 -17.38
N VAL A 135 0.43 5.80 -18.65
CA VAL A 135 0.60 4.58 -19.45
C VAL A 135 2.05 4.08 -19.39
N ILE A 136 3.00 5.01 -19.36
CA ILE A 136 4.44 4.75 -19.27
C ILE A 136 5.10 5.79 -18.37
N LEU A 137 6.26 5.42 -17.82
CA LEU A 137 7.16 6.36 -17.14
C LEU A 137 8.30 6.75 -18.07
N PRO A 138 8.76 8.01 -18.07
CA PRO A 138 9.95 8.41 -18.82
C PRO A 138 11.20 7.69 -18.29
N VAL A 139 12.13 7.35 -19.15
CA VAL A 139 13.43 6.73 -18.78
C VAL A 139 14.17 7.59 -17.75
N ALA A 140 13.98 8.91 -17.80
CA ALA A 140 14.56 9.86 -16.86
C ALA A 140 14.11 9.68 -15.39
N ILE A 141 13.05 8.90 -15.13
CA ILE A 141 12.64 8.60 -13.76
C ILE A 141 13.80 8.01 -12.93
N GLY A 142 14.66 7.20 -13.55
CA GLY A 142 15.84 6.62 -12.92
C GLY A 142 16.92 7.61 -12.49
N GLN A 143 16.82 8.89 -12.89
CA GLN A 143 17.75 9.94 -12.47
C GLN A 143 17.41 10.52 -11.09
N LEU A 144 16.27 10.18 -10.52
CA LEU A 144 15.83 10.62 -9.19
C LEU A 144 16.60 9.88 -8.07
N GLY A 145 17.90 10.07 -8.00
CA GLY A 145 18.80 9.29 -7.14
C GLY A 145 18.52 9.39 -5.63
N ASN A 146 17.84 10.47 -5.17
CA ASN A 146 17.48 10.64 -3.76
C ASN A 146 16.05 10.17 -3.44
N LEU A 147 15.31 9.59 -4.41
CA LEU A 147 13.93 9.17 -4.22
C LEU A 147 13.85 7.99 -3.23
N GLN A 148 13.03 8.14 -2.20
CA GLN A 148 12.78 7.15 -1.16
C GLN A 148 11.40 6.50 -1.29
N GLU A 149 10.40 7.27 -1.74
CA GLU A 149 9.04 6.77 -1.93
C GLU A 149 8.55 7.11 -3.35
N LEU A 150 8.07 6.10 -4.06
CA LEU A 150 7.41 6.24 -5.36
C LEU A 150 6.04 5.56 -5.30
N ASP A 151 4.99 6.37 -5.37
CA ASP A 151 3.62 5.89 -5.38
C ASP A 151 2.98 6.10 -6.76
N LEU A 152 2.62 4.99 -7.40
CA LEU A 152 2.04 4.90 -8.75
C LEU A 152 0.74 4.10 -8.77
N TRP A 153 0.11 3.89 -7.59
CA TRP A 153 -1.13 3.11 -7.49
C TRP A 153 -2.23 3.68 -8.39
N HIS A 154 -3.11 2.81 -8.88
CA HIS A 154 -4.25 3.16 -9.72
C HIS A 154 -3.86 4.04 -10.92
N ASN A 155 -3.06 3.46 -11.82
CA ASN A 155 -2.65 4.04 -13.10
C ASN A 155 -2.88 3.03 -14.24
N GLN A 156 -2.33 3.28 -15.41
CA GLN A 156 -2.48 2.42 -16.59
C GLN A 156 -1.14 1.87 -17.09
N LEU A 157 -0.13 1.80 -16.21
CA LEU A 157 1.21 1.37 -16.56
C LEU A 157 1.21 -0.06 -17.09
N THR A 158 1.75 -0.26 -18.30
CA THR A 158 1.88 -1.59 -18.92
C THR A 158 3.26 -2.18 -18.76
N VAL A 159 4.27 -1.32 -18.57
CA VAL A 159 5.69 -1.67 -18.41
C VAL A 159 6.38 -0.63 -17.54
N LEU A 160 7.43 -1.05 -16.83
CA LEU A 160 8.37 -0.14 -16.16
C LEU A 160 9.64 0.01 -17.00
N PRO A 161 10.24 1.21 -17.08
CA PRO A 161 11.54 1.37 -17.72
C PRO A 161 12.62 0.61 -16.92
N ALA A 162 13.60 0.02 -17.60
CA ALA A 162 14.71 -0.69 -16.95
C ALA A 162 15.48 0.22 -15.97
N THR A 163 15.50 1.53 -16.22
CA THR A 163 16.11 2.54 -15.36
C THR A 163 15.47 2.68 -13.98
N ILE A 164 14.31 2.06 -13.74
CA ILE A 164 13.72 2.01 -12.39
C ILE A 164 14.72 1.46 -11.36
N GLY A 165 15.57 0.50 -11.77
CA GLY A 165 16.62 -0.08 -10.93
C GLY A 165 17.71 0.89 -10.47
N LEU A 166 17.82 2.08 -11.12
CA LEU A 166 18.78 3.11 -10.74
C LEU A 166 18.36 3.92 -9.51
N LEU A 167 17.12 3.73 -9.03
CA LEU A 167 16.60 4.40 -7.82
C LEU A 167 17.18 3.76 -6.55
N GLY A 168 18.48 3.83 -6.36
CA GLY A 168 19.21 3.12 -5.31
C GLY A 168 18.80 3.45 -3.87
N ASN A 169 18.17 4.62 -3.63
CA ASN A 169 17.68 5.01 -2.31
C ASN A 169 16.19 4.68 -2.08
N LEU A 170 15.52 4.04 -3.05
CA LEU A 170 14.09 3.76 -2.96
C LEU A 170 13.79 2.73 -1.86
N GLN A 171 12.89 3.09 -0.96
CA GLN A 171 12.44 2.26 0.17
C GLN A 171 11.03 1.71 -0.03
N VAL A 172 10.16 2.50 -0.66
CA VAL A 172 8.76 2.13 -0.90
C VAL A 172 8.42 2.31 -2.37
N LEU A 173 7.94 1.24 -3.01
CA LEU A 173 7.42 1.25 -4.38
C LEU A 173 6.01 0.69 -4.39
N ASN A 174 5.05 1.54 -4.71
CA ASN A 174 3.64 1.14 -4.85
C ASN A 174 3.22 1.19 -6.31
N LEU A 175 2.90 0.04 -6.87
CA LEU A 175 2.48 -0.17 -8.26
C LEU A 175 1.10 -0.86 -8.35
N ARG A 176 0.35 -0.91 -7.23
CA ARG A 176 -0.98 -1.54 -7.22
C ARG A 176 -1.91 -0.93 -8.26
N GLU A 177 -2.86 -1.75 -8.72
CA GLU A 177 -3.92 -1.32 -9.63
C GLU A 177 -3.34 -0.65 -10.90
N ASN A 178 -2.49 -1.40 -11.61
CA ASN A 178 -1.94 -1.05 -12.90
C ASN A 178 -2.22 -2.16 -13.94
N LYS A 179 -1.55 -2.12 -15.07
CA LYS A 179 -1.69 -3.10 -16.16
C LYS A 179 -0.37 -3.80 -16.49
N LEU A 180 0.54 -3.88 -15.50
CA LEU A 180 1.86 -4.48 -15.69
C LEU A 180 1.73 -5.97 -15.99
N THR A 181 2.40 -6.43 -17.06
CA THR A 181 2.46 -7.86 -17.44
C THR A 181 3.76 -8.52 -16.99
N THR A 182 4.83 -7.74 -16.83
CA THR A 182 6.16 -8.17 -16.41
C THR A 182 6.84 -7.08 -15.58
N LEU A 183 7.86 -7.46 -14.83
CA LEU A 183 8.81 -6.52 -14.20
C LEU A 183 10.17 -6.61 -14.92
N PRO A 184 10.89 -5.50 -15.09
CA PRO A 184 12.24 -5.54 -15.61
C PRO A 184 13.21 -6.19 -14.61
N ALA A 185 14.23 -6.90 -15.10
CA ALA A 185 15.30 -7.47 -14.25
C ALA A 185 15.98 -6.42 -13.34
N GLY A 186 16.04 -5.16 -13.80
CA GLY A 186 16.53 -4.04 -13.00
C GLY A 186 15.82 -3.84 -11.65
N ILE A 187 14.64 -4.43 -11.44
CA ILE A 187 13.95 -4.36 -10.15
C ILE A 187 14.82 -4.87 -9.01
N GLY A 188 15.64 -5.91 -9.24
CA GLY A 188 16.56 -6.47 -8.25
C GLY A 188 17.68 -5.53 -7.80
N GLN A 189 17.94 -4.44 -8.54
CA GLN A 189 18.95 -3.44 -8.18
C GLN A 189 18.47 -2.45 -7.11
N LEU A 190 17.18 -2.47 -6.73
CA LEU A 190 16.62 -1.63 -5.68
C LEU A 190 17.04 -2.11 -4.28
N GLY A 191 18.33 -2.05 -4.00
CA GLY A 191 18.92 -2.66 -2.79
C GLY A 191 18.41 -2.14 -1.46
N ASN A 192 17.83 -0.92 -1.40
CA ASN A 192 17.25 -0.34 -0.19
C ASN A 192 15.73 -0.53 -0.08
N LEU A 193 15.10 -1.25 -1.02
CA LEU A 193 13.65 -1.41 -1.05
C LEU A 193 13.18 -2.24 0.15
N GLN A 194 12.24 -1.68 0.92
CA GLN A 194 11.65 -2.30 2.11
C GLN A 194 10.21 -2.77 1.84
N LYS A 195 9.48 -2.05 1.01
CA LYS A 195 8.09 -2.38 0.66
C LYS A 195 7.88 -2.34 -0.85
N LEU A 196 7.36 -3.44 -1.40
CA LEU A 196 6.95 -3.57 -2.80
C LEU A 196 5.49 -4.01 -2.87
N SER A 197 4.66 -3.17 -3.48
CA SER A 197 3.23 -3.45 -3.69
C SER A 197 2.94 -3.54 -5.18
N LEU A 198 2.51 -4.72 -5.63
CA LEU A 198 2.27 -5.05 -7.04
C LEU A 198 0.82 -5.51 -7.32
N GLY A 199 0.00 -5.66 -6.30
CA GLY A 199 -1.33 -6.26 -6.41
C GLY A 199 -2.25 -5.58 -7.44
N SER A 200 -3.19 -6.34 -7.98
CA SER A 200 -4.14 -5.89 -9.01
C SER A 200 -3.43 -5.39 -10.28
N ASN A 201 -2.50 -6.20 -10.78
CA ASN A 201 -1.86 -6.05 -12.09
C ASN A 201 -2.23 -7.22 -13.02
N ARG A 202 -1.38 -7.51 -14.00
CA ARG A 202 -1.53 -8.63 -14.95
C ARG A 202 -0.27 -9.47 -15.02
N LEU A 203 0.48 -9.52 -13.93
CA LEU A 203 1.74 -10.26 -13.85
C LEU A 203 1.46 -11.75 -13.95
N THR A 204 2.13 -12.43 -14.87
CA THR A 204 2.07 -13.88 -15.01
C THR A 204 3.24 -14.58 -14.33
N THR A 205 4.37 -13.88 -14.18
CA THR A 205 5.60 -14.34 -13.54
C THR A 205 6.30 -13.17 -12.85
N LEU A 206 7.21 -13.48 -11.92
CA LEU A 206 8.18 -12.53 -11.38
C LEU A 206 9.57 -12.89 -11.93
N PRO A 207 10.45 -11.90 -12.16
CA PRO A 207 11.83 -12.17 -12.53
C PRO A 207 12.61 -12.79 -11.36
N ALA A 208 13.62 -13.62 -11.65
CA ALA A 208 14.48 -14.24 -10.64
C ALA A 208 15.20 -13.18 -9.79
N GLU A 209 15.50 -12.03 -10.37
CA GLU A 209 16.14 -10.89 -9.71
C GLU A 209 15.34 -10.32 -8.53
N ILE A 210 14.06 -10.70 -8.39
CA ILE A 210 13.28 -10.33 -7.18
C ILE A 210 13.98 -10.79 -5.92
N GLY A 211 14.68 -11.94 -5.94
CA GLY A 211 15.45 -12.48 -4.82
C GLY A 211 16.62 -11.60 -4.37
N GLN A 212 17.06 -10.63 -5.19
CA GLN A 212 18.14 -9.70 -4.85
C GLN A 212 17.68 -8.55 -3.95
N LEU A 213 16.38 -8.41 -3.70
CA LEU A 213 15.82 -7.38 -2.82
C LEU A 213 16.05 -7.74 -1.34
N HIS A 214 17.29 -7.84 -0.92
CA HIS A 214 17.65 -8.37 0.41
C HIS A 214 17.12 -7.57 1.60
N ASN A 215 16.77 -6.27 1.41
CA ASN A 215 16.19 -5.43 2.46
C ASN A 215 14.65 -5.42 2.45
N LEU A 216 14.02 -6.19 1.55
CA LEU A 216 12.56 -6.23 1.44
C LEU A 216 11.93 -6.86 2.69
N GLN A 217 10.99 -6.12 3.29
CA GLN A 217 10.27 -6.53 4.51
C GLN A 217 8.80 -6.87 4.20
N GLU A 218 8.22 -6.22 3.20
CA GLU A 218 6.82 -6.44 2.84
C GLU A 218 6.67 -6.58 1.31
N LEU A 219 6.09 -7.70 0.86
CA LEU A 219 5.78 -7.98 -0.53
C LEU A 219 4.28 -8.26 -0.68
N ILE A 220 3.60 -7.43 -1.48
CA ILE A 220 2.17 -7.54 -1.77
C ILE A 220 1.99 -7.93 -3.23
N LEU A 221 1.47 -9.14 -3.43
CA LEU A 221 1.16 -9.75 -4.72
C LEU A 221 -0.28 -10.26 -4.66
N CYS A 222 -1.26 -9.41 -4.77
CA CYS A 222 -2.67 -9.81 -4.70
C CYS A 222 -3.36 -9.54 -6.04
N GLU A 223 -4.29 -10.44 -6.44
CA GLU A 223 -5.13 -10.24 -7.61
C GLU A 223 -4.36 -10.10 -8.94
N ASP A 224 -3.26 -10.84 -9.08
CA ASP A 224 -2.49 -10.97 -10.31
C ASP A 224 -2.79 -12.31 -11.01
N GLN A 225 -2.12 -12.56 -12.14
CA GLN A 225 -2.28 -13.79 -12.91
C GLN A 225 -1.09 -14.75 -12.72
N LEU A 226 -0.39 -14.65 -11.59
CA LEU A 226 0.78 -15.47 -11.31
C LEU A 226 0.40 -16.96 -11.26
N THR A 227 1.10 -17.77 -12.04
CA THR A 227 0.96 -19.22 -12.02
C THR A 227 2.07 -19.91 -11.23
N THR A 228 3.21 -19.25 -11.08
CA THR A 228 4.37 -19.72 -10.32
C THR A 228 5.09 -18.56 -9.64
N LEU A 229 5.81 -18.85 -8.56
CA LEU A 229 6.79 -17.95 -7.96
C LEU A 229 8.21 -18.47 -8.28
N PRO A 230 9.18 -17.58 -8.53
CA PRO A 230 10.56 -18.00 -8.73
C PRO A 230 11.14 -18.58 -7.44
N VAL A 231 12.05 -19.55 -7.55
CA VAL A 231 12.70 -20.16 -6.37
C VAL A 231 13.52 -19.16 -5.59
N GLU A 232 13.98 -18.11 -6.24
CA GLU A 232 14.74 -17.00 -5.68
C GLU A 232 13.96 -16.18 -4.66
N ILE A 233 12.62 -16.34 -4.60
CA ILE A 233 11.78 -15.72 -3.56
C ILE A 233 12.29 -16.06 -2.15
N GLY A 234 12.85 -17.27 -1.95
CA GLY A 234 13.45 -17.71 -0.69
C GLY A 234 14.69 -16.93 -0.27
N GLN A 235 15.32 -16.16 -1.17
CA GLN A 235 16.48 -15.32 -0.88
C GLN A 235 16.11 -14.00 -0.18
N LEU A 236 14.82 -13.68 -0.07
CA LEU A 236 14.32 -12.48 0.61
C LEU A 236 14.45 -12.63 2.15
N GLY A 237 15.66 -12.75 2.65
CA GLY A 237 15.96 -13.11 4.05
C GLY A 237 15.39 -12.16 5.10
N ASN A 238 15.07 -10.90 4.75
CA ASN A 238 14.46 -9.92 5.65
C ASN A 238 12.94 -9.81 5.50
N LEU A 239 12.31 -10.64 4.65
CA LEU A 239 10.87 -10.57 4.42
C LEU A 239 10.10 -10.96 5.68
N GLN A 240 9.21 -10.06 6.11
CA GLN A 240 8.37 -10.22 7.29
C GLN A 240 6.91 -10.48 6.93
N LYS A 241 6.45 -9.90 5.81
CA LYS A 241 5.05 -10.02 5.38
C LYS A 241 4.97 -10.37 3.90
N LEU A 242 4.21 -11.41 3.60
CA LEU A 242 3.96 -11.87 2.24
C LEU A 242 2.46 -12.03 2.01
N TYR A 243 1.93 -11.36 0.97
CA TYR A 243 0.53 -11.41 0.59
C TYR A 243 0.41 -12.02 -0.80
N LEU A 244 -0.27 -13.15 -0.90
CA LEU A 244 -0.43 -13.96 -2.12
C LEU A 244 -1.91 -14.37 -2.29
N LEU A 245 -2.78 -13.43 -2.57
CA LEU A 245 -4.22 -13.69 -2.77
C LEU A 245 -4.64 -13.55 -4.22
N GLY A 246 -5.63 -14.34 -4.62
CA GLY A 246 -6.30 -14.18 -5.91
C GLY A 246 -5.43 -14.59 -7.10
N HIS A 247 -4.48 -15.52 -6.89
CA HIS A 247 -3.59 -16.03 -7.92
C HIS A 247 -4.04 -17.40 -8.47
N GLN A 248 -3.48 -17.75 -9.62
CA GLN A 248 -3.58 -19.09 -10.19
C GLN A 248 -2.33 -19.93 -9.86
N LEU A 249 -1.69 -19.67 -8.72
CA LEU A 249 -0.51 -20.41 -8.28
C LEU A 249 -0.88 -21.89 -8.12
N ALA A 250 -0.19 -22.77 -8.85
CA ALA A 250 -0.40 -24.21 -8.74
C ALA A 250 0.20 -24.75 -7.43
N ALA A 251 1.29 -24.15 -6.93
CA ALA A 251 2.02 -24.55 -5.74
C ALA A 251 2.89 -23.43 -5.20
N LEU A 252 3.26 -23.53 -3.92
CA LEU A 252 4.32 -22.70 -3.30
C LEU A 252 5.68 -23.35 -3.56
N PRO A 253 6.71 -22.61 -3.99
CA PRO A 253 8.06 -23.18 -4.08
C PRO A 253 8.59 -23.52 -2.68
N ASN A 254 9.29 -24.64 -2.55
CA ASN A 254 9.89 -25.07 -1.27
C ASN A 254 10.80 -24.02 -0.62
N SER A 255 11.35 -23.11 -1.43
CA SER A 255 12.18 -22.01 -0.97
C SER A 255 11.45 -21.00 -0.07
N ILE A 256 10.11 -20.98 -0.04
CA ILE A 256 9.34 -20.22 0.96
C ILE A 256 9.78 -20.60 2.38
N GLY A 257 10.12 -21.87 2.64
CA GLY A 257 10.65 -22.32 3.91
C GLY A 257 11.99 -21.68 4.31
N GLN A 258 12.70 -21.00 3.41
CA GLN A 258 13.93 -20.26 3.71
C GLN A 258 13.70 -18.86 4.27
N LEU A 259 12.44 -18.37 4.25
CA LEU A 259 12.05 -17.05 4.74
C LEU A 259 12.00 -17.00 6.28
N SER A 260 13.14 -17.19 6.93
CA SER A 260 13.25 -17.34 8.41
C SER A 260 12.75 -16.15 9.21
N ASN A 261 12.61 -14.97 8.60
CA ASN A 261 12.07 -13.76 9.22
C ASN A 261 10.56 -13.55 8.94
N LEU A 262 9.91 -14.45 8.18
CA LEU A 262 8.50 -14.31 7.84
C LEU A 262 7.62 -14.41 9.10
N GLN A 263 6.85 -13.36 9.36
CA GLN A 263 5.97 -13.23 10.51
C GLN A 263 4.50 -13.36 10.13
N SER A 264 4.18 -12.97 8.89
CA SER A 264 2.81 -12.90 8.39
C SER A 264 2.74 -13.40 6.95
N ILE A 265 1.79 -14.29 6.69
CA ILE A 265 1.48 -14.75 5.34
C ILE A 265 -0.03 -14.74 5.13
N THR A 266 -0.45 -14.29 3.93
CA THR A 266 -1.83 -14.34 3.48
C THR A 266 -1.86 -15.09 2.16
N ILE A 267 -2.63 -16.18 2.07
CA ILE A 267 -2.69 -17.09 0.91
C ILE A 267 -4.11 -17.56 0.63
N ASP A 268 -4.32 -18.06 -0.56
CA ASP A 268 -5.51 -18.84 -0.91
C ASP A 268 -5.46 -20.24 -0.28
N SER A 269 -6.62 -20.77 0.04
CA SER A 269 -6.78 -22.00 0.82
C SER A 269 -6.13 -23.26 0.21
N HIS A 270 -6.06 -23.34 -1.12
CA HIS A 270 -5.47 -24.49 -1.80
C HIS A 270 -3.97 -24.65 -1.55
N LEU A 271 -3.27 -23.55 -1.16
CA LEU A 271 -1.85 -23.55 -0.84
C LEU A 271 -1.55 -23.88 0.63
N LEU A 272 -2.59 -24.03 1.47
CA LEU A 272 -2.43 -24.20 2.93
C LEU A 272 -1.65 -25.46 3.29
N LEU A 273 -1.91 -26.59 2.65
CA LEU A 273 -1.25 -27.85 3.00
C LEU A 273 0.25 -27.79 2.72
N GLU A 274 0.66 -27.16 1.63
CA GLU A 274 2.07 -26.94 1.30
C GLU A 274 2.73 -25.99 2.31
N LEU A 275 2.03 -24.92 2.69
CA LEU A 275 2.54 -24.02 3.73
C LEU A 275 2.75 -24.76 5.06
N ILE A 276 1.81 -25.60 5.48
CA ILE A 276 1.93 -26.37 6.74
C ILE A 276 3.19 -27.23 6.74
N ASP A 277 3.49 -27.89 5.63
CA ASP A 277 4.69 -28.74 5.50
C ASP A 277 6.00 -27.92 5.59
N MET A 278 5.94 -26.60 5.32
CA MET A 278 7.09 -25.67 5.43
C MET A 278 7.20 -25.01 6.80
N VAL A 279 6.16 -24.99 7.64
CA VAL A 279 6.13 -24.29 8.93
C VAL A 279 7.27 -24.64 9.88
N PRO A 280 7.78 -25.89 9.96
CA PRO A 280 8.95 -26.18 10.78
C PRO A 280 10.18 -25.31 10.45
N HIS A 281 10.24 -24.77 9.24
CA HIS A 281 11.31 -23.87 8.78
C HIS A 281 10.97 -22.38 8.89
N LEU A 282 9.75 -22.04 9.35
CA LEU A 282 9.25 -20.67 9.50
C LEU A 282 9.05 -20.31 11.00
N PRO A 283 10.09 -20.22 11.80
CA PRO A 283 10.00 -20.13 13.26
C PRO A 283 9.34 -18.84 13.76
N LYS A 284 9.31 -17.79 12.94
CA LYS A 284 8.73 -16.49 13.29
C LYS A 284 7.31 -16.30 12.78
N LEU A 285 6.72 -17.28 12.09
CA LEU A 285 5.37 -17.16 11.55
C LEU A 285 4.35 -17.12 12.70
N LYS A 286 3.66 -15.99 12.83
CA LYS A 286 2.70 -15.71 13.91
C LYS A 286 1.31 -15.35 13.40
N TYR A 287 1.20 -14.89 12.17
CA TYR A 287 -0.06 -14.49 11.54
C TYR A 287 -0.28 -15.26 10.25
N LEU A 288 -1.44 -15.90 10.14
CA LEU A 288 -1.92 -16.55 8.95
C LEU A 288 -3.30 -15.99 8.60
N SER A 289 -3.49 -15.57 7.36
CA SER A 289 -4.80 -15.25 6.80
C SER A 289 -5.07 -16.14 5.59
N LEU A 290 -6.28 -16.72 5.55
CA LEU A 290 -6.70 -17.64 4.50
C LEU A 290 -7.98 -17.14 3.85
N ARG A 291 -8.05 -17.24 2.52
CA ARG A 291 -9.24 -16.90 1.76
C ARG A 291 -9.68 -18.07 0.88
N ASN A 292 -10.92 -18.02 0.40
CA ASN A 292 -11.53 -19.04 -0.45
C ASN A 292 -11.65 -20.41 0.21
N LEU A 293 -11.83 -20.46 1.55
CA LEU A 293 -12.00 -21.70 2.31
C LEU A 293 -13.46 -22.14 2.31
N THR A 294 -13.65 -23.42 1.98
CA THR A 294 -14.91 -24.16 2.22
C THR A 294 -14.78 -25.09 3.43
N THR A 295 -13.59 -25.62 3.68
CA THR A 295 -13.27 -26.51 4.79
C THR A 295 -11.87 -26.20 5.32
N LEU A 296 -11.67 -26.30 6.64
CA LEU A 296 -10.37 -26.15 7.28
C LEU A 296 -9.79 -27.55 7.59
N PRO A 297 -8.59 -27.90 7.07
CA PRO A 297 -8.03 -29.24 7.29
C PRO A 297 -7.57 -29.43 8.74
N THR A 298 -7.60 -30.67 9.23
CA THR A 298 -7.13 -31.03 10.58
C THR A 298 -5.65 -30.75 10.81
N LYS A 299 -4.83 -30.76 9.77
CA LYS A 299 -3.40 -30.33 9.84
C LYS A 299 -3.21 -28.90 10.34
N ILE A 300 -4.26 -28.06 10.38
CA ILE A 300 -4.17 -26.69 10.93
C ILE A 300 -3.59 -26.68 12.37
N GLY A 301 -3.90 -27.70 13.17
CA GLY A 301 -3.41 -27.83 14.54
C GLY A 301 -1.88 -27.92 14.67
N GLN A 302 -1.16 -28.22 13.58
CA GLN A 302 0.31 -28.24 13.55
C GLN A 302 0.94 -26.86 13.60
N LEU A 303 0.15 -25.79 13.37
CA LEU A 303 0.61 -24.39 13.35
C LEU A 303 0.70 -23.81 14.76
N SER A 304 1.31 -24.51 15.69
CA SER A 304 1.32 -24.17 17.13
C SER A 304 1.95 -22.80 17.46
N ASN A 305 2.77 -22.23 16.59
CA ASN A 305 3.39 -20.90 16.78
C ASN A 305 2.45 -19.73 16.45
N LEU A 306 1.28 -20.00 15.83
CA LEU A 306 0.36 -18.92 15.45
C LEU A 306 -0.17 -18.19 16.67
N GLN A 307 -0.15 -16.85 16.55
CA GLN A 307 -0.77 -15.92 17.51
C GLN A 307 -2.06 -15.32 16.94
N LYS A 308 -2.15 -15.19 15.61
CA LYS A 308 -3.33 -14.65 14.93
C LYS A 308 -3.70 -15.51 13.74
N LEU A 309 -4.95 -15.92 13.68
CA LEU A 309 -5.54 -16.68 12.58
C LEU A 309 -6.76 -15.93 12.05
N ASP A 310 -6.67 -15.46 10.82
CA ASP A 310 -7.77 -14.78 10.13
C ASP A 310 -8.36 -15.73 9.08
N LEU A 311 -9.59 -16.14 9.35
CA LEU A 311 -10.44 -16.97 8.49
C LEU A 311 -11.72 -16.22 8.10
N SER A 312 -11.72 -14.87 8.20
CA SER A 312 -12.88 -14.05 7.88
C SER A 312 -13.28 -14.15 6.41
N ASP A 313 -14.54 -13.87 6.11
CA ASP A 313 -15.09 -13.80 4.75
C ASP A 313 -14.83 -15.08 3.92
N ASN A 314 -15.04 -16.24 4.55
CA ASN A 314 -14.91 -17.55 3.94
C ASN A 314 -16.29 -18.27 3.84
N GLN A 315 -16.30 -19.55 3.51
CA GLN A 315 -17.52 -20.34 3.38
C GLN A 315 -17.52 -21.53 4.35
N LEU A 316 -16.84 -21.39 5.50
CA LEU A 316 -16.72 -22.45 6.50
C LEU A 316 -18.09 -22.76 7.12
N THR A 317 -18.46 -24.04 7.12
CA THR A 317 -19.69 -24.52 7.80
C THR A 317 -19.40 -25.15 9.15
N ALA A 318 -18.16 -25.58 9.39
CA ALA A 318 -17.67 -26.16 10.63
C ALA A 318 -16.16 -25.93 10.78
N LEU A 319 -15.65 -26.05 12.00
CA LEU A 319 -14.23 -26.10 12.32
C LEU A 319 -13.83 -27.53 12.73
N PRO A 320 -12.61 -27.98 12.41
CA PRO A 320 -12.09 -29.26 12.91
C PRO A 320 -11.73 -29.14 14.41
N ASP A 321 -11.82 -30.24 15.14
CA ASP A 321 -11.37 -30.32 16.55
C ASP A 321 -9.90 -29.89 16.74
N ALA A 322 -9.08 -30.07 15.71
CA ALA A 322 -7.68 -29.66 15.72
C ALA A 322 -7.47 -28.14 15.93
N ILE A 323 -8.52 -27.31 15.80
CA ILE A 323 -8.42 -25.87 16.10
C ILE A 323 -7.95 -25.64 17.53
N GLY A 324 -8.40 -26.47 18.49
CA GLY A 324 -8.02 -26.37 19.90
C GLY A 324 -6.52 -26.62 20.17
N GLN A 325 -5.77 -27.18 19.21
CA GLN A 325 -4.33 -27.42 19.34
C GLN A 325 -3.49 -26.15 19.15
N LEU A 326 -4.08 -25.05 18.69
CA LEU A 326 -3.40 -23.76 18.49
C LEU A 326 -3.16 -23.02 19.80
N SER A 327 -2.39 -23.61 20.70
CA SER A 327 -2.23 -23.18 22.10
C SER A 327 -1.68 -21.76 22.28
N ASN A 328 -0.97 -21.19 21.29
CA ASN A 328 -0.45 -19.81 21.33
C ASN A 328 -1.39 -18.78 20.69
N LEU A 329 -2.57 -19.20 20.22
CA LEU A 329 -3.48 -18.31 19.51
C LEU A 329 -4.07 -17.25 20.45
N GLN A 330 -3.92 -15.98 20.07
CA GLN A 330 -4.42 -14.81 20.81
C GLN A 330 -5.63 -14.18 20.12
N LYS A 331 -5.67 -14.24 18.79
CA LYS A 331 -6.77 -13.70 17.99
C LYS A 331 -7.24 -14.71 16.96
N LEU A 332 -8.53 -14.99 16.95
CA LEU A 332 -9.22 -15.83 15.96
C LEU A 332 -10.37 -15.02 15.35
N ASP A 333 -10.24 -14.76 14.05
CA ASP A 333 -11.29 -14.10 13.27
C ASP A 333 -11.97 -15.14 12.37
N LEU A 334 -13.26 -15.37 12.63
CA LEU A 334 -14.15 -16.27 11.91
C LEU A 334 -15.35 -15.53 11.33
N SER A 335 -15.30 -14.19 11.31
CA SER A 335 -16.40 -13.36 10.83
C SER A 335 -16.77 -13.66 9.37
N GLY A 336 -18.02 -13.43 8.99
CA GLY A 336 -18.45 -13.58 7.60
C GLY A 336 -18.39 -15.02 7.06
N ASN A 337 -18.64 -16.04 7.92
CA ASN A 337 -18.66 -17.44 7.52
C ASN A 337 -20.09 -18.03 7.54
N ARG A 338 -20.21 -19.37 7.50
CA ARG A 338 -21.48 -20.09 7.51
C ARG A 338 -21.55 -21.09 8.68
N LEU A 339 -20.81 -20.81 9.77
CA LEU A 339 -20.72 -21.69 10.93
C LEU A 339 -22.09 -21.80 11.62
N THR A 340 -22.53 -23.01 11.90
CA THR A 340 -23.77 -23.29 12.66
C THR A 340 -23.47 -23.67 14.11
N THR A 341 -22.28 -24.22 14.35
CA THR A 341 -21.79 -24.63 15.68
C THR A 341 -20.27 -24.42 15.75
N LEU A 342 -19.72 -24.46 16.94
CA LEU A 342 -18.27 -24.53 17.21
C LEU A 342 -17.94 -25.88 17.86
N PRO A 343 -16.75 -26.45 17.64
CA PRO A 343 -16.32 -27.68 18.33
C PRO A 343 -16.03 -27.38 19.80
N ASP A 344 -16.23 -28.37 20.69
CA ASP A 344 -15.91 -28.25 22.11
C ASP A 344 -14.43 -27.93 22.39
N THR A 345 -13.55 -28.34 21.47
CA THR A 345 -12.11 -28.05 21.56
C THR A 345 -11.76 -26.55 21.45
N ILE A 346 -12.70 -25.70 21.05
CA ILE A 346 -12.49 -24.24 21.04
C ILE A 346 -12.10 -23.73 22.44
N GLY A 347 -12.65 -24.35 23.52
CA GLY A 347 -12.33 -24.03 24.91
C GLY A 347 -10.87 -24.30 25.30
N GLN A 348 -10.11 -25.05 24.49
CA GLN A 348 -8.69 -25.35 24.73
C GLN A 348 -7.75 -24.21 24.30
N LEU A 349 -8.27 -23.17 23.69
CA LEU A 349 -7.47 -22.00 23.26
C LEU A 349 -7.16 -21.09 24.45
N ASP A 350 -6.35 -21.58 25.38
CA ASP A 350 -6.04 -20.93 26.65
C ASP A 350 -5.54 -19.50 26.55
N ASN A 351 -4.82 -19.15 25.46
CA ASN A 351 -4.25 -17.83 25.24
C ASN A 351 -5.15 -16.89 24.42
N LEU A 352 -6.36 -17.33 24.01
CA LEU A 352 -7.24 -16.54 23.17
C LEU A 352 -7.74 -15.28 23.90
N GLN A 353 -7.54 -14.12 23.28
CA GLN A 353 -7.93 -12.80 23.79
C GLN A 353 -9.08 -12.20 22.99
N GLU A 354 -9.08 -12.41 21.68
CA GLU A 354 -10.10 -11.89 20.78
C GLU A 354 -10.69 -13.01 19.92
N LEU A 355 -12.03 -13.09 19.91
CA LEU A 355 -12.78 -14.04 19.08
C LEU A 355 -13.86 -13.29 18.31
N ASP A 356 -13.73 -13.19 17.00
CA ASP A 356 -14.77 -12.65 16.13
C ASP A 356 -15.54 -13.79 15.45
N LEU A 357 -16.82 -13.86 15.72
CA LEU A 357 -17.78 -14.83 15.20
C LEU A 357 -18.92 -14.13 14.43
N SER A 358 -18.81 -12.82 14.19
CA SER A 358 -19.88 -12.05 13.54
C SER A 358 -20.20 -12.55 12.14
N GLY A 359 -21.45 -12.34 11.70
CA GLY A 359 -21.85 -12.71 10.34
C GLY A 359 -21.84 -14.22 10.08
N ASN A 360 -22.21 -15.05 11.09
CA ASN A 360 -22.31 -16.49 10.97
C ASN A 360 -23.78 -16.97 11.13
N LYS A 361 -23.98 -18.27 11.27
CA LYS A 361 -25.31 -18.90 11.47
C LYS A 361 -25.40 -19.65 12.81
N LEU A 362 -24.64 -19.20 13.81
CA LEU A 362 -24.60 -19.87 15.12
C LEU A 362 -25.95 -19.76 15.81
N THR A 363 -26.45 -20.90 16.26
CA THR A 363 -27.68 -20.98 17.08
C THR A 363 -27.36 -21.25 18.55
N THR A 364 -26.21 -21.83 18.85
CA THR A 364 -25.70 -22.14 20.19
C THR A 364 -24.19 -21.98 20.23
N LEU A 365 -23.65 -21.89 21.43
CA LEU A 365 -22.22 -21.93 21.71
C LEU A 365 -21.93 -23.12 22.66
N PRO A 366 -20.78 -23.80 22.51
CA PRO A 366 -20.42 -24.92 23.33
C PRO A 366 -20.16 -24.50 24.78
N GLU A 367 -20.44 -25.39 25.75
CA GLU A 367 -20.20 -25.11 27.14
C GLU A 367 -18.72 -24.87 27.47
N SER A 368 -17.81 -25.49 26.70
CA SER A 368 -16.36 -25.32 26.83
C SER A 368 -15.86 -23.88 26.64
N MET A 369 -16.68 -23.00 26.08
CA MET A 369 -16.35 -21.56 25.97
C MET A 369 -16.03 -20.94 27.36
N ASP A 370 -16.55 -21.50 28.44
CA ASP A 370 -16.25 -21.00 29.79
C ASP A 370 -14.81 -21.29 30.24
N GLN A 371 -14.07 -22.07 29.49
CA GLN A 371 -12.65 -22.38 29.74
C GLN A 371 -11.71 -21.32 29.14
N LEU A 372 -12.18 -20.43 28.25
CA LEU A 372 -11.39 -19.36 27.60
C LEU A 372 -11.01 -18.26 28.61
N ARG A 373 -10.08 -18.57 29.52
CA ARG A 373 -9.73 -17.71 30.66
C ARG A 373 -9.13 -16.36 30.30
N ASN A 374 -8.52 -16.23 29.12
CA ASN A 374 -7.86 -15.00 28.69
C ASN A 374 -8.69 -14.20 27.67
N LEU A 375 -9.89 -14.63 27.29
CA LEU A 375 -10.75 -13.95 26.33
C LEU A 375 -11.16 -12.57 26.85
N GLN A 376 -10.91 -11.52 26.06
CA GLN A 376 -11.20 -10.12 26.38
C GLN A 376 -12.36 -9.59 25.54
N ILE A 377 -12.39 -9.96 24.25
CA ILE A 377 -13.38 -9.50 23.30
C ILE A 377 -14.00 -10.70 22.57
N ILE A 378 -15.32 -10.73 22.53
CA ILE A 378 -16.08 -11.64 21.69
C ILE A 378 -17.11 -10.86 20.88
N ASN A 379 -17.08 -11.04 19.56
CA ASN A 379 -18.06 -10.45 18.65
C ASN A 379 -19.01 -11.54 18.16
N LEU A 380 -20.29 -11.41 18.47
CA LEU A 380 -21.36 -12.36 18.13
C LEU A 380 -22.44 -11.74 17.23
N ARG A 381 -22.23 -10.53 16.71
CA ARG A 381 -23.21 -9.83 15.86
C ARG A 381 -23.57 -10.66 14.65
N ASP A 382 -24.75 -10.45 14.11
CA ASP A 382 -25.23 -11.06 12.88
C ASP A 382 -25.15 -12.60 12.89
N ASN A 383 -25.64 -13.21 14.01
CA ASN A 383 -25.82 -14.62 14.22
C ASN A 383 -27.30 -14.95 14.52
N MET A 384 -27.63 -16.23 14.65
CA MET A 384 -28.97 -16.71 14.99
C MET A 384 -29.12 -17.02 16.49
N LEU A 385 -28.25 -16.45 17.33
CA LEU A 385 -28.34 -16.52 18.79
C LEU A 385 -29.47 -15.60 19.27
N GLY A 386 -30.25 -16.03 20.25
CA GLY A 386 -31.37 -15.23 20.80
C GLY A 386 -30.91 -13.87 21.34
N TYR A 387 -31.72 -12.84 21.14
CA TYR A 387 -31.38 -11.41 21.34
C TYR A 387 -31.36 -10.90 22.78
N ILE A 388 -31.55 -11.72 23.80
CA ILE A 388 -31.67 -11.24 25.17
C ILE A 388 -30.47 -11.72 25.99
N LEU A 389 -29.84 -10.79 26.75
CA LEU A 389 -28.75 -11.11 27.70
C LEU A 389 -29.07 -12.30 28.60
N ASP A 390 -30.34 -12.51 28.94
CA ASP A 390 -30.84 -13.66 29.72
C ASP A 390 -30.85 -14.98 28.91
N ILE A 391 -30.68 -14.93 27.60
CA ILE A 391 -30.65 -16.09 26.68
C ILE A 391 -29.24 -16.34 26.12
N LEU A 392 -28.24 -15.52 26.48
CA LEU A 392 -26.86 -15.87 26.16
C LEU A 392 -26.58 -17.27 26.69
N PRO A 393 -25.92 -18.14 25.90
CA PRO A 393 -25.54 -19.45 26.36
C PRO A 393 -24.91 -19.38 27.76
N ASN A 394 -25.27 -20.29 28.62
CA ASN A 394 -24.78 -20.33 30.01
C ASN A 394 -23.24 -20.26 30.09
N SER A 395 -22.55 -20.76 29.06
CA SER A 395 -21.11 -20.69 28.92
C SER A 395 -20.59 -19.24 28.86
N ILE A 396 -21.21 -18.35 28.07
CA ILE A 396 -20.81 -16.94 27.93
C ILE A 396 -21.20 -16.17 29.22
N GLN A 397 -22.35 -16.42 29.79
CA GLN A 397 -22.74 -15.83 31.06
C GLN A 397 -21.74 -16.20 32.17
N ARG A 398 -21.35 -17.48 32.28
CA ARG A 398 -20.33 -17.94 33.22
C ARG A 398 -18.99 -17.26 32.98
N LEU A 399 -18.56 -17.13 31.72
CA LEU A 399 -17.31 -16.46 31.35
C LEU A 399 -17.33 -14.98 31.75
N TYR A 400 -18.44 -14.28 31.48
CA TYR A 400 -18.63 -12.87 31.86
C TYR A 400 -18.55 -12.68 33.37
N HIS A 401 -19.25 -13.52 34.14
CA HIS A 401 -19.22 -13.46 35.59
C HIS A 401 -17.87 -13.84 36.20
N LYS A 402 -17.20 -14.87 35.69
CA LYS A 402 -15.84 -15.26 36.13
C LYS A 402 -14.81 -14.13 35.94
N ARG A 403 -15.02 -13.25 35.01
CA ARG A 403 -14.12 -12.13 34.71
C ARG A 403 -14.54 -10.80 35.32
N ASN A 404 -15.52 -10.79 36.22
CA ASN A 404 -16.03 -9.56 36.86
C ASN A 404 -16.42 -8.46 35.86
N GLY A 405 -17.01 -8.81 34.73
CA GLY A 405 -17.39 -7.86 33.68
C GLY A 405 -16.25 -7.34 32.78
N ALA A 406 -15.06 -7.92 32.88
CA ALA A 406 -13.92 -7.49 32.03
C ALA A 406 -13.96 -8.09 30.60
N LEU A 407 -15.02 -8.84 30.25
CA LEU A 407 -15.25 -9.35 28.90
C LEU A 407 -16.11 -8.37 28.12
N GLU A 408 -15.60 -7.90 26.98
CA GLU A 408 -16.36 -7.08 26.02
C GLU A 408 -17.14 -7.99 25.07
N ILE A 409 -18.48 -7.88 25.06
CA ILE A 409 -19.37 -8.70 24.23
C ILE A 409 -20.09 -7.78 23.26
N TRP A 410 -19.91 -8.02 21.96
CA TRP A 410 -20.59 -7.30 20.89
C TRP A 410 -21.76 -8.12 20.35
N LEU A 411 -22.96 -7.59 20.54
CA LEU A 411 -24.22 -8.15 20.04
C LEU A 411 -24.86 -7.15 19.09
N ASN A 412 -25.84 -7.61 18.30
CA ASN A 412 -26.66 -6.72 17.47
C ASN A 412 -27.42 -5.73 18.36
N ASP A 413 -27.55 -4.50 17.88
CA ASP A 413 -28.39 -3.50 18.55
C ASP A 413 -29.87 -3.90 18.38
N PRO A 414 -30.64 -4.14 19.43
CA PRO A 414 -32.04 -4.54 19.36
C PRO A 414 -32.95 -3.46 18.77
N VAL A 415 -32.42 -2.24 18.53
CA VAL A 415 -33.20 -1.09 17.98
C VAL A 415 -33.13 -1.01 16.45
N ALA A 416 -32.18 -1.70 15.80
CA ALA A 416 -31.98 -1.60 14.35
C ALA A 416 -32.97 -2.44 13.51
N GLU A 417 -33.82 -3.28 14.11
CA GLU A 417 -34.76 -4.17 13.43
C GLU A 417 -36.24 -3.72 13.58
N ARG A 418 -36.51 -2.42 13.83
CA ARG A 418 -37.89 -1.88 13.84
C ARG A 418 -38.17 -0.95 12.69
#